data_76e3c024d5020395aa362c04feb9ec43
#
_entry.id   76e3c024d5020395aa362c04feb9ec43
#
_cell.length_a   1.000
_cell.length_b   1.000
_cell.length_c   1.000
_cell.angle_alpha   90.00
_cell.angle_beta   90.00
_cell.angle_gamma   90.00
#
_symmetry.space_group_name_H-M   'P 1'
#
loop_
_entity.id
_entity.type
_entity.pdbx_description
1 polymer ?
#
loop_
_entity_poly.entity_id
_entity_poly.type
_entity_poly.pdbx_seq_one_letter_code
_entity_poly.pdbx_strand_id
1 'polypeptide(L)'
;MDLRTAEKFATFVKKYLIMPINRATLIRISTIDKCLQNHYRRWTINDLIDACTDALAEFEGRSNPVSRRTFQNDLALMRSDRLGYNAPIVVRENKYYEYEDPDFSITHLPLNDEGLDALNSALDILRQL
;
A
#
# COMPACT_ATOMS: atom_id res chain seq x y z
N MET A 1 14.78 -25.46 6.00
CA MET A 1 13.64 -24.74 5.43
C MET A 1 12.68 -25.77 4.86
N ASP A 2 11.45 -25.80 5.37
CA ASP A 2 10.42 -26.74 4.94
C ASP A 2 10.02 -26.42 3.48
N LEU A 3 9.73 -27.45 2.69
CA LEU A 3 9.26 -27.32 1.31
C LEU A 3 8.02 -26.43 1.20
N ARG A 4 7.13 -26.50 2.18
CA ARG A 4 5.93 -25.65 2.24
C ARG A 4 6.26 -24.17 2.40
N THR A 5 7.26 -23.85 3.20
CA THR A 5 7.70 -22.46 3.41
C THR A 5 8.35 -21.92 2.16
N ALA A 6 9.17 -22.75 1.48
CA ALA A 6 9.80 -22.38 0.22
C ALA A 6 8.77 -22.15 -0.89
N GLU A 7 7.73 -22.99 -0.99
CA GLU A 7 6.65 -22.82 -1.95
C GLU A 7 5.83 -21.55 -1.68
N LYS A 8 5.49 -21.29 -0.42
CA LYS A 8 4.79 -20.07 -0.02
C LYS A 8 5.61 -18.82 -0.33
N PHE A 9 6.92 -18.87 -0.07
CA PHE A 9 7.83 -17.79 -0.38
C PHE A 9 7.94 -17.55 -1.89
N ALA A 10 8.08 -18.63 -2.68
CA ALA A 10 8.14 -18.54 -4.12
C ALA A 10 6.83 -17.98 -4.72
N THR A 11 5.68 -18.40 -4.21
CA THR A 11 4.37 -17.87 -4.61
C THR A 11 4.23 -16.40 -4.26
N PHE A 12 4.67 -16.02 -3.07
CA PHE A 12 4.68 -14.65 -2.58
C PHE A 12 5.57 -13.76 -3.45
N VAL A 13 6.80 -14.19 -3.74
CA VAL A 13 7.72 -13.45 -4.62
C VAL A 13 7.16 -13.34 -6.02
N LYS A 14 6.55 -14.39 -6.58
CA LYS A 14 5.88 -14.35 -7.88
C LYS A 14 4.75 -13.32 -7.91
N LYS A 15 3.95 -13.23 -6.85
CA LYS A 15 2.90 -12.23 -6.73
C LYS A 15 3.47 -10.81 -6.83
N TYR A 16 4.59 -10.56 -6.16
CA TYR A 16 5.25 -9.25 -6.17
C TYR A 16 5.95 -8.96 -7.50
N LEU A 17 6.49 -9.97 -8.17
CA LEU A 17 7.15 -9.80 -9.46
C LEU A 17 6.16 -9.51 -10.61
N ILE A 18 4.93 -10.05 -10.50
CA ILE A 18 3.88 -9.84 -11.51
C ILE A 18 3.22 -8.48 -11.33
N MET A 19 3.29 -7.89 -10.13
CA MET A 19 2.71 -6.58 -9.84
C MET A 19 3.81 -5.52 -9.92
N PRO A 20 3.57 -4.39 -10.64
CA PRO A 20 4.54 -3.30 -10.68
C PRO A 20 4.56 -2.56 -9.33
N ILE A 21 4.87 -3.28 -8.25
CA ILE A 21 5.03 -2.70 -6.93
C ILE A 21 6.47 -2.23 -6.82
N ASN A 22 6.66 -0.94 -6.95
CA ASN A 22 7.93 -0.31 -6.70
C ASN A 22 7.90 0.44 -5.36
N ARG A 23 9.00 1.04 -5.00
CA ARG A 23 9.13 1.81 -3.78
C ARG A 23 8.11 2.96 -3.71
N ALA A 24 7.88 3.63 -4.82
CA ALA A 24 6.91 4.72 -4.89
C ALA A 24 5.49 4.24 -4.55
N THR A 25 5.08 3.08 -5.06
CA THR A 25 3.78 2.48 -4.75
C THR A 25 3.65 2.22 -3.25
N LEU A 26 4.68 1.67 -2.61
CA LEU A 26 4.67 1.39 -1.17
C LEU A 26 4.58 2.67 -0.35
N ILE A 27 5.30 3.72 -0.75
CA ILE A 27 5.24 5.03 -0.10
C ILE A 27 3.82 5.60 -0.18
N ARG A 28 3.19 5.53 -1.36
CA ARG A 28 1.84 6.04 -1.56
C ARG A 28 0.82 5.27 -0.73
N ILE A 29 0.85 3.94 -0.77
CA ILE A 29 -0.08 3.08 -0.01
C ILE A 29 0.08 3.32 1.49
N SER A 30 1.30 3.39 1.99
CA SER A 30 1.57 3.70 3.39
C SER A 30 1.04 5.08 3.78
N THR A 31 1.17 6.05 2.90
CA THR A 31 0.67 7.41 3.13
C THR A 31 -0.86 7.44 3.18
N ILE A 32 -1.52 6.76 2.24
CA ILE A 32 -2.98 6.65 2.21
C ILE A 32 -3.47 6.00 3.52
N ASP A 33 -2.84 4.92 3.94
CA ASP A 33 -3.19 4.24 5.19
C ASP A 33 -3.09 5.18 6.40
N LYS A 34 -2.00 5.92 6.52
CA LYS A 34 -1.82 6.89 7.60
C LYS A 34 -2.89 7.97 7.58
N CYS A 35 -3.25 8.47 6.41
CA CYS A 35 -4.30 9.45 6.26
C CYS A 35 -5.64 8.88 6.72
N LEU A 36 -6.01 7.69 6.24
CA LEU A 36 -7.29 7.07 6.57
C LEU A 36 -7.39 6.61 8.02
N GLN A 37 -6.26 6.43 8.71
CA GLN A 37 -6.24 6.20 10.16
C GLN A 37 -6.57 7.45 10.96
N ASN A 38 -6.38 8.62 10.39
CA ASN A 38 -6.68 9.88 11.05
C ASN A 38 -8.17 10.21 10.88
N HIS A 39 -8.98 9.86 11.88
CA HIS A 39 -10.42 10.06 11.91
C HIS A 39 -10.83 11.48 12.32
N TYR A 40 -9.88 12.33 12.67
CA TYR A 40 -10.14 13.70 13.12
C TYR A 40 -10.41 14.65 11.97
N ARG A 41 -10.15 14.24 10.74
CA ARG A 41 -10.48 15.01 9.54
C ARG A 41 -11.03 14.11 8.45
N ARG A 42 -11.72 14.71 7.50
CA ARG A 42 -12.24 14.03 6.32
C ARG A 42 -11.25 14.19 5.16
N TRP A 43 -11.14 13.16 4.33
CA TRP A 43 -10.15 13.10 3.26
C TRP A 43 -10.84 13.01 1.90
N THR A 44 -10.63 14.04 1.06
CA THR A 44 -11.06 14.01 -0.34
C THR A 44 -9.96 13.34 -1.19
N ILE A 45 -10.29 13.04 -2.45
CA ILE A 45 -9.30 12.50 -3.38
C ILE A 45 -8.12 13.46 -3.55
N ASN A 46 -8.38 14.77 -3.63
CA ASN A 46 -7.31 15.77 -3.77
C ASN A 46 -6.42 15.82 -2.53
N ASP A 47 -7.00 15.72 -1.35
CA ASP A 47 -6.24 15.67 -0.09
C ASP A 47 -5.29 14.47 -0.06
N LEU A 48 -5.78 13.31 -0.48
CA LEU A 48 -4.98 12.08 -0.48
C LEU A 48 -3.89 12.12 -1.55
N ILE A 49 -4.21 12.66 -2.74
CA ILE A 49 -3.22 12.85 -3.81
C ILE A 49 -2.12 13.80 -3.36
N ASP A 50 -2.50 14.92 -2.73
CA ASP A 50 -1.53 15.88 -2.22
C ASP A 50 -0.62 15.27 -1.16
N ALA A 51 -1.19 14.50 -0.23
CA ALA A 51 -0.41 13.80 0.78
C ALA A 51 0.59 12.81 0.16
N CYS A 52 0.18 12.06 -0.85
CA CYS A 52 1.05 11.14 -1.56
C CYS A 52 2.15 11.87 -2.33
N THR A 53 1.81 12.98 -2.97
CA THR A 53 2.77 13.83 -3.71
C THR A 53 3.83 14.37 -2.76
N ASP A 54 3.42 14.87 -1.60
CA ASP A 54 4.33 15.38 -0.57
C ASP A 54 5.24 14.29 -0.02
N ALA A 55 4.69 13.10 0.22
CA ALA A 55 5.48 11.97 0.72
C ALA A 55 6.54 11.53 -0.30
N LEU A 56 6.20 11.47 -1.58
CA LEU A 56 7.15 11.12 -2.63
C LEU A 56 8.24 12.20 -2.78
N ALA A 57 7.87 13.48 -2.64
CA ALA A 57 8.85 14.56 -2.65
C ALA A 57 9.84 14.42 -1.50
N GLU A 58 9.35 14.06 -0.32
CA GLU A 58 10.20 13.89 0.87
C GLU A 58 11.13 12.68 0.75
N PHE A 59 10.62 11.53 0.29
CA PHE A 59 11.39 10.28 0.29
C PHE A 59 12.21 10.05 -0.99
N GLU A 60 11.80 10.59 -2.11
CA GLU A 60 12.46 10.37 -3.41
C GLU A 60 12.93 11.65 -4.09
N GLY A 61 12.67 12.82 -3.52
CA GLY A 61 13.01 14.09 -4.12
C GLY A 61 12.26 14.43 -5.39
N ARG A 62 11.15 13.72 -5.66
CA ARG A 62 10.31 13.95 -6.82
C ARG A 62 9.25 14.98 -6.52
N SER A 63 9.08 15.97 -7.40
CA SER A 63 8.07 17.01 -7.26
C SER A 63 6.86 16.82 -8.18
N ASN A 64 6.85 15.75 -8.96
CA ASN A 64 5.73 15.48 -9.88
C ASN A 64 4.48 15.07 -9.12
N PRO A 65 3.34 15.71 -9.38
CA PRO A 65 2.10 15.33 -8.70
C PRO A 65 1.65 13.93 -9.08
N VAL A 66 1.09 13.22 -8.10
CA VAL A 66 0.49 11.91 -8.32
C VAL A 66 -0.78 12.11 -9.15
N SER A 67 -0.94 11.33 -10.22
CA SER A 67 -2.14 11.41 -11.06
C SER A 67 -3.33 10.73 -10.39
N ARG A 68 -4.54 11.13 -10.80
CA ARG A 68 -5.77 10.48 -10.34
C ARG A 68 -5.78 9.00 -10.71
N ARG A 69 -5.29 8.65 -11.88
CA ARG A 69 -5.21 7.26 -12.35
C ARG A 69 -4.30 6.42 -11.44
N THR A 70 -3.13 6.94 -11.12
CA THR A 70 -2.21 6.27 -10.19
C THR A 70 -2.86 6.07 -8.83
N PHE A 71 -3.52 7.10 -8.31
CA PHE A 71 -4.24 7.02 -7.03
C PHE A 71 -5.34 5.96 -7.08
N GLN A 72 -6.15 5.91 -8.14
CA GLN A 72 -7.21 4.91 -8.28
C GLN A 72 -6.64 3.50 -8.39
N ASN A 73 -5.51 3.33 -9.08
CA ASN A 73 -4.82 2.04 -9.15
C ASN A 73 -4.32 1.61 -7.75
N ASP A 74 -3.79 2.54 -6.97
CA ASP A 74 -3.35 2.27 -5.61
C ASP A 74 -4.52 1.84 -4.71
N LEU A 75 -5.67 2.52 -4.82
CA LEU A 75 -6.88 2.13 -4.08
C LEU A 75 -7.37 0.73 -4.48
N ALA A 76 -7.37 0.44 -5.77
CA ALA A 76 -7.75 -0.88 -6.26
C ALA A 76 -6.83 -1.96 -5.70
N LEU A 77 -5.54 -1.68 -5.63
CA LEU A 77 -4.55 -2.59 -5.06
C LEU A 77 -4.79 -2.80 -3.56
N MET A 78 -5.06 -1.73 -2.82
CA MET A 78 -5.36 -1.82 -1.37
C MET A 78 -6.65 -2.59 -1.10
N ARG A 79 -7.67 -2.43 -1.93
CA ARG A 79 -8.96 -3.13 -1.81
C ARG A 79 -8.88 -4.59 -2.21
N SER A 80 -7.90 -4.96 -3.02
CA SER A 80 -7.73 -6.32 -3.52
C SER A 80 -7.05 -7.22 -2.48
N ASP A 81 -7.09 -8.53 -2.74
CA ASP A 81 -6.37 -9.50 -1.93
C ASP A 81 -4.92 -9.72 -2.39
N ARG A 82 -4.49 -9.02 -3.42
CA ARG A 82 -3.16 -9.20 -4.02
C ARG A 82 -2.03 -8.96 -3.03
N LEU A 83 -2.16 -7.92 -2.19
CA LEU A 83 -1.24 -7.68 -1.09
C LEU A 83 -1.76 -8.24 0.24
N GLY A 84 -2.91 -8.91 0.21
CA GLY A 84 -3.55 -9.45 1.40
C GLY A 84 -4.27 -8.40 2.25
N TYR A 85 -4.41 -7.17 1.76
CA TYR A 85 -4.97 -6.09 2.56
C TYR A 85 -6.50 -6.13 2.62
N ASN A 86 -7.17 -6.36 1.49
CA ASN A 86 -8.64 -6.29 1.42
C ASN A 86 -9.17 -5.04 2.16
N ALA A 87 -8.50 -3.91 1.97
CA ALA A 87 -8.78 -2.70 2.74
C ALA A 87 -10.23 -2.25 2.55
N PRO A 88 -10.99 -2.06 3.65
CA PRO A 88 -12.40 -1.68 3.58
C PRO A 88 -12.54 -0.18 3.34
N ILE A 89 -12.06 0.30 2.20
CA ILE A 89 -12.12 1.72 1.84
C ILE A 89 -13.46 2.02 1.22
N VAL A 90 -14.20 2.94 1.82
CA VAL A 90 -15.51 3.41 1.34
C VAL A 90 -15.46 4.89 1.04
N VAL A 91 -16.39 5.34 0.20
CA VAL A 91 -16.54 6.76 -0.13
C VAL A 91 -17.87 7.25 0.43
N ARG A 92 -17.82 8.22 1.34
CA ARG A 92 -19.01 8.83 1.93
C ARG A 92 -19.33 10.14 1.22
N GLU A 93 -20.61 10.41 1.02
CA GLU A 93 -21.09 11.65 0.37
C GLU A 93 -20.46 11.89 -1.00
N ASN A 94 -20.10 10.81 -1.70
CA ASN A 94 -19.46 10.82 -3.02
C ASN A 94 -18.10 11.55 -3.08
N LYS A 95 -17.49 11.87 -1.94
CA LYS A 95 -16.23 12.63 -1.95
C LYS A 95 -15.24 12.30 -0.84
N TYR A 96 -15.69 11.73 0.29
CA TYR A 96 -14.80 11.47 1.42
C TYR A 96 -14.44 10.00 1.50
N TYR A 97 -13.14 9.74 1.50
CA TYR A 97 -12.58 8.39 1.62
C TYR A 97 -12.35 8.08 3.08
N GLU A 98 -12.74 6.89 3.53
CA GLU A 98 -12.48 6.43 4.89
C GLU A 98 -12.41 4.90 4.93
N TYR A 99 -11.82 4.37 5.99
CA TYR A 99 -11.97 2.96 6.30
C TYR A 99 -13.34 2.74 6.94
N GLU A 100 -14.11 1.78 6.41
CA GLU A 100 -15.40 1.40 7.01
C GLU A 100 -15.20 0.88 8.43
N ASP A 101 -14.13 0.12 8.66
CA ASP A 101 -13.70 -0.31 9.99
C ASP A 101 -12.70 0.72 10.53
N PRO A 102 -13.06 1.48 11.59
CA PRO A 102 -12.17 2.53 12.11
C PRO A 102 -10.89 1.99 12.73
N ASP A 103 -10.83 0.72 13.08
CA ASP A 103 -9.64 0.09 13.64
C ASP A 103 -8.73 -0.53 12.57
N PHE A 104 -9.13 -0.50 11.31
CA PHE A 104 -8.36 -1.07 10.23
C PHE A 104 -7.07 -0.27 9.99
N SER A 105 -5.98 -1.01 9.77
CA SER A 105 -4.73 -0.48 9.24
C SER A 105 -4.02 -1.60 8.48
N ILE A 106 -3.33 -1.26 7.39
CA ILE A 106 -2.52 -2.23 6.67
C ILE A 106 -1.38 -2.77 7.53
N THR A 107 -0.96 -2.02 8.55
CA THR A 107 0.09 -2.46 9.48
C THR A 107 -0.41 -3.47 10.51
N HIS A 108 -1.72 -3.58 10.70
CA HIS A 108 -2.34 -4.54 11.62
C HIS A 108 -2.74 -5.84 10.93
N LEU A 109 -2.49 -5.96 9.63
CA LEU A 109 -2.75 -7.19 8.92
C LEU A 109 -1.81 -8.28 9.42
N PRO A 110 -2.22 -9.56 9.31
CA PRO A 110 -1.43 -10.70 9.78
C PRO A 110 -0.16 -10.92 8.97
N LEU A 111 0.40 -9.87 8.39
CA LEU A 111 1.81 -9.80 8.12
C LEU A 111 2.47 -9.70 9.49
N ASN A 112 2.58 -10.86 10.14
CA ASN A 112 3.46 -11.02 11.28
C ASN A 112 4.87 -10.59 10.86
N ASP A 113 5.77 -10.48 11.81
CA ASP A 113 7.16 -10.10 11.55
C ASP A 113 7.79 -10.95 10.44
N GLU A 114 7.40 -12.22 10.32
CA GLU A 114 7.84 -13.12 9.25
C GLU A 114 7.40 -12.65 7.86
N GLY A 115 6.17 -12.18 7.72
CA GLY A 115 5.66 -11.65 6.45
C GLY A 115 6.36 -10.35 6.05
N LEU A 116 6.62 -9.47 7.01
CA LEU A 116 7.39 -8.24 6.79
C LEU A 116 8.83 -8.55 6.39
N ASP A 117 9.47 -9.50 7.06
CA ASP A 117 10.84 -9.92 6.74
C ASP A 117 10.90 -10.54 5.35
N ALA A 118 9.91 -11.37 4.99
CA ALA A 118 9.81 -11.94 3.66
C ALA A 118 9.62 -10.86 2.59
N LEU A 119 8.79 -9.85 2.86
CA LEU A 119 8.58 -8.72 1.96
C LEU A 119 9.87 -7.92 1.79
N ASN A 120 10.54 -7.58 2.87
CA ASN A 120 11.80 -6.84 2.85
C ASN A 120 12.89 -7.63 2.12
N SER A 121 12.98 -8.94 2.35
CA SER A 121 13.93 -9.81 1.66
C SER A 121 13.65 -9.87 0.16
N ALA A 122 12.38 -9.95 -0.24
CA ALA A 122 11.98 -9.94 -1.65
C ALA A 122 12.35 -8.61 -2.31
N LEU A 123 12.13 -7.49 -1.63
CA LEU A 123 12.50 -6.16 -2.11
C LEU A 123 14.02 -6.02 -2.26
N ASP A 124 14.79 -6.56 -1.30
CA ASP A 124 16.25 -6.54 -1.36
C ASP A 124 16.78 -7.36 -2.54
N ILE A 125 16.19 -8.53 -2.78
CA ILE A 125 16.54 -9.37 -3.95
C ILE A 125 16.27 -8.60 -5.25
N LEU A 126 15.14 -7.90 -5.35
CA LEU A 126 14.79 -7.09 -6.52
C LEU A 126 15.75 -5.92 -6.73
N ARG A 127 16.30 -5.36 -5.66
CA ARG A 127 17.29 -4.28 -5.74
C ARG A 127 18.65 -4.74 -6.26
N GLN A 128 18.97 -6.03 -6.10
CA GLN A 128 20.23 -6.62 -6.54
C GLN A 128 20.19 -7.06 -8.00
N LEU A 129 19.02 -7.07 -8.60
CA LEU A 129 18.83 -7.38 -10.02
C LEU A 129 18.94 -6.11 -10.86
#